data_e51390cb94a8381e624b9d56d023d2e1
#
_entry.id   e51390cb94a8381e624b9d56d023d2e1
#
_cell.length_a   1.000
_cell.length_b   1.000
_cell.length_c   1.000
_cell.angle_alpha   90.00
_cell.angle_beta   90.00
_cell.angle_gamma   90.00
#
_symmetry.space_group_name_H-M   'P 1'
#
loop_
_entity.id
_entity.type
_entity.pdbx_description
1 polymer ?
#
loop_
_entity_poly.entity_id
_entity_poly.type
_entity_poly.pdbx_seq_one_letter_code
_entity_poly.pdbx_strand_id
1 'polypeptide(L)'
;VYADNNLIKVNEQNDNPLDLGLSTYKFSRITYTGKPISINIKVTDFEFKENDWSISPKRYKIEGTKSGNSLSFSIDRLGYIVVIFRQNQDFTKRIVLLIEKPNKIPGNIVDIADTYGVDNSGHKNETKKIQKALDEISGSGKVLYFPPGTYKTFMLKFKSNSHIHLDKN
;
A
#
# COMPACT_ATOMS: atom_id res chain seq x y z
N VAL A 1 -4.72 12.25 -5.41
CA VAL A 1 -3.92 11.64 -6.48
C VAL A 1 -4.85 11.03 -7.50
N TYR A 2 -4.53 11.19 -8.76
CA TYR A 2 -5.22 10.55 -9.87
C TYR A 2 -4.22 9.70 -10.66
N ALA A 3 -4.65 8.53 -11.11
CA ALA A 3 -3.93 7.68 -12.05
C ALA A 3 -4.86 7.38 -13.23
N ASP A 4 -4.44 7.73 -14.45
CA ASP A 4 -5.26 7.66 -15.68
C ASP A 4 -6.67 8.25 -15.49
N ASN A 5 -6.72 9.44 -14.85
CA ASN A 5 -7.93 10.19 -14.46
C ASN A 5 -8.82 9.53 -13.39
N ASN A 6 -8.46 8.38 -12.85
CA ASN A 6 -9.17 7.77 -11.72
C ASN A 6 -8.63 8.29 -10.39
N LEU A 7 -9.52 8.67 -9.49
CA LEU A 7 -9.15 9.11 -8.15
C LEU A 7 -8.59 7.92 -7.36
N ILE A 8 -7.36 8.06 -6.88
CA ILE A 8 -6.69 7.05 -6.06
C ILE A 8 -6.72 7.49 -4.59
N LYS A 9 -7.09 6.58 -3.72
CA LYS A 9 -7.09 6.82 -2.28
C LYS A 9 -5.69 7.21 -1.80
N VAL A 10 -5.61 8.30 -1.07
CA VAL A 10 -4.42 8.70 -0.33
C VAL A 10 -4.60 8.21 1.10
N ASN A 11 -3.69 7.37 1.54
CA ASN A 11 -3.63 6.92 2.93
C ASN A 11 -2.63 7.79 3.67
N GLU A 12 -2.89 8.01 4.94
CA GLU A 12 -2.01 8.74 5.84
C GLU A 12 -1.63 7.82 6.99
N GLN A 13 -0.36 7.74 7.30
CA GLN A 13 0.15 6.96 8.42
C GLN A 13 1.02 7.85 9.29
N ASN A 14 0.75 7.84 10.58
CA ASN A 14 1.59 8.48 11.57
C ASN A 14 2.60 7.44 12.09
N ASP A 15 3.88 7.68 11.86
CA ASP A 15 4.96 6.76 12.28
C ASP A 15 5.31 6.87 13.75
N ASN A 16 4.69 7.80 14.45
CA ASN A 16 5.02 8.02 15.85
C ASN A 16 3.85 7.64 16.77
N PRO A 17 3.91 6.49 17.44
CA PRO A 17 2.88 6.09 18.40
C PRO A 17 2.77 7.03 19.61
N LEU A 18 3.72 7.94 19.79
CA LEU A 18 3.72 8.95 20.87
C LEU A 18 3.29 10.34 20.41
N ASP A 19 2.87 10.48 19.14
CA ASP A 19 2.38 11.72 18.53
C ASP A 19 3.27 12.96 18.79
N LEU A 20 4.58 12.79 18.67
CA LEU A 20 5.56 13.86 18.84
C LEU A 20 5.66 14.81 17.64
N GLY A 21 4.66 14.84 16.77
CA GLY A 21 4.57 15.76 15.62
C GLY A 21 5.58 15.49 14.50
N LEU A 22 6.26 14.36 14.52
CA LEU A 22 7.27 14.00 13.54
C LEU A 22 6.66 13.11 12.45
N SER A 23 6.40 13.72 11.30
CA SER A 23 6.16 13.15 9.98
C SER A 23 5.02 12.15 9.80
N THR A 24 3.86 12.66 9.43
CA THR A 24 2.86 11.86 8.72
C THR A 24 3.35 11.53 7.30
N TYR A 25 3.31 10.25 6.93
CA TYR A 25 3.55 9.83 5.55
C TYR A 25 2.23 9.69 4.81
N LYS A 26 2.13 10.35 3.67
CA LYS A 26 1.04 10.11 2.72
C LYS A 26 1.50 9.11 1.69
N PHE A 27 0.66 8.12 1.38
CA PHE A 27 0.97 7.14 0.34
C PHE A 27 -0.27 6.76 -0.46
N SER A 28 -0.05 6.33 -1.69
CA SER A 28 -1.08 5.76 -2.56
C SER A 28 -0.55 4.50 -3.23
N ARG A 29 -1.43 3.48 -3.37
CA ARG A 29 -1.14 2.26 -4.12
C ARG A 29 -1.73 2.35 -5.51
N ILE A 30 -0.94 2.07 -6.51
CA ILE A 30 -1.30 2.17 -7.92
C ILE A 30 -0.97 0.84 -8.59
N THR A 31 -1.96 0.24 -9.25
CA THR A 31 -1.77 -1.01 -9.97
C THR A 31 -1.17 -0.75 -11.35
N TYR A 32 -0.02 -1.36 -11.63
CA TYR A 32 0.66 -1.28 -12.93
C TYR A 32 0.37 -2.51 -13.78
N THR A 33 -0.22 -2.30 -14.93
CA THR A 33 -0.62 -3.37 -15.86
C THR A 33 0.31 -3.56 -17.05
N GLY A 34 1.48 -2.93 -17.03
CA GLY A 34 2.46 -3.01 -18.11
C GLY A 34 2.37 -1.86 -19.12
N LYS A 35 1.47 -0.90 -18.93
CA LYS A 35 1.35 0.31 -19.74
C LYS A 35 1.71 1.54 -18.92
N PRO A 36 2.30 2.59 -19.53
CA PRO A 36 2.55 3.84 -18.84
C PRO A 36 1.27 4.38 -18.19
N ILE A 37 1.40 4.86 -16.97
CA ILE A 37 0.30 5.43 -16.17
C ILE A 37 0.53 6.93 -16.06
N SER A 38 -0.47 7.72 -16.41
CA SER A 38 -0.47 9.17 -16.18
C SER A 38 -0.86 9.46 -14.73
N ILE A 39 0.02 10.12 -14.00
CA ILE A 39 -0.20 10.53 -12.60
C ILE A 39 -0.46 12.03 -12.56
N ASN A 40 -1.48 12.41 -11.81
CA ASN A 40 -1.74 13.80 -11.46
C ASN A 40 -1.92 13.93 -9.95
N ILE A 41 -1.12 14.77 -9.32
CA ILE A 41 -1.20 15.08 -7.89
C ILE A 41 -1.70 16.50 -7.74
N LYS A 42 -2.94 16.66 -7.32
CA LYS A 42 -3.50 17.97 -6.95
C LYS A 42 -3.21 18.23 -5.49
N VAL A 43 -2.50 19.32 -5.21
CA VAL A 43 -2.22 19.80 -3.85
C VAL A 43 -3.32 20.77 -3.45
N THR A 44 -3.93 20.58 -2.28
CA THR A 44 -5.12 21.33 -1.85
C THR A 44 -4.90 22.17 -0.60
N ASP A 45 -3.84 21.91 0.13
CA ASP A 45 -3.58 22.47 1.46
C ASP A 45 -2.45 23.51 1.50
N PHE A 46 -1.75 23.72 0.40
CA PHE A 46 -0.74 24.76 0.20
C PHE A 46 -0.47 24.99 -1.29
N GLU A 47 0.18 26.09 -1.63
CA GLU A 47 0.65 26.34 -2.98
C GLU A 47 2.14 26.04 -3.10
N PHE A 48 2.58 25.54 -4.27
CA PHE A 48 3.97 25.28 -4.59
C PHE A 48 4.38 25.92 -5.92
N LYS A 49 5.64 26.32 -6.05
CA LYS A 49 6.19 26.92 -7.27
C LYS A 49 6.88 25.88 -8.14
N GLU A 50 7.30 26.28 -9.35
CA GLU A 50 7.92 25.39 -10.33
C GLU A 50 9.15 24.63 -9.78
N ASN A 51 9.95 25.29 -8.94
CA ASN A 51 11.16 24.70 -8.37
C ASN A 51 10.99 24.09 -6.97
N ASP A 52 9.75 24.07 -6.46
CA ASP A 52 9.43 23.62 -5.10
C ASP A 52 9.07 22.14 -5.02
N TRP A 53 9.30 21.38 -6.07
CA TRP A 53 9.00 19.96 -6.09
C TRP A 53 10.14 19.12 -6.64
N SER A 54 10.12 17.85 -6.33
CA SER A 54 11.03 16.88 -6.92
C SER A 54 10.45 15.47 -6.91
N ILE A 55 10.83 14.68 -7.91
CA ILE A 55 10.45 13.28 -8.04
C ILE A 55 11.68 12.41 -7.82
N SER A 56 11.55 11.38 -7.02
CA SER A 56 12.61 10.44 -6.67
C SER A 56 12.14 9.00 -6.91
N PRO A 57 13.00 8.07 -7.31
CA PRO A 57 14.46 8.18 -7.48
C PRO A 57 14.88 8.95 -8.73
N LYS A 58 15.87 9.82 -8.60
CA LYS A 58 16.38 10.63 -9.72
C LYS A 58 16.90 9.81 -10.91
N ARG A 59 17.38 8.58 -10.66
CA ARG A 59 17.81 7.64 -11.72
C ARG A 59 16.70 7.26 -12.71
N TYR A 60 15.44 7.45 -12.36
CA TYR A 60 14.29 7.17 -13.24
C TYR A 60 14.03 8.29 -14.25
N LYS A 61 14.65 9.45 -14.07
CA LYS A 61 14.53 10.61 -14.98
C LYS A 61 13.08 10.97 -15.30
N ILE A 62 12.20 10.85 -14.30
CA ILE A 62 10.79 11.19 -14.46
C ILE A 62 10.67 12.71 -14.53
N GLU A 63 10.18 13.20 -15.66
CA GLU A 63 9.87 14.60 -15.88
C GLU A 63 8.45 14.90 -15.45
N GLY A 64 8.27 15.98 -14.70
CA GLY A 64 6.98 16.44 -14.24
C GLY A 64 6.62 17.76 -14.86
N THR A 65 5.34 17.99 -15.05
CA THR A 65 4.77 19.26 -15.53
C THR A 65 3.83 19.83 -14.47
N LYS A 66 4.09 21.05 -14.05
CA LYS A 66 3.21 21.79 -13.14
C LYS A 66 2.15 22.54 -13.93
N SER A 67 0.90 22.48 -13.47
CA SER A 67 -0.22 23.28 -13.98
C SER A 67 -1.11 23.69 -12.82
N GLY A 68 -1.20 24.99 -12.57
CA GLY A 68 -1.87 25.48 -11.36
C GLY A 68 -1.22 24.87 -10.11
N ASN A 69 -2.02 24.30 -9.23
CA ASN A 69 -1.55 23.59 -8.03
C ASN A 69 -1.55 22.07 -8.21
N SER A 70 -1.25 21.61 -9.40
CA SER A 70 -1.15 20.20 -9.77
C SER A 70 0.20 19.87 -10.39
N LEU A 71 0.71 18.69 -10.11
CA LEU A 71 1.90 18.11 -10.71
C LEU A 71 1.52 16.86 -11.49
N SER A 72 1.83 16.81 -12.78
CA SER A 72 1.57 15.68 -13.68
C SER A 72 2.87 15.05 -14.15
N PHE A 73 2.91 13.73 -14.25
CA PHE A 73 4.01 12.95 -14.81
C PHE A 73 3.56 11.56 -15.22
N SER A 74 4.41 10.82 -15.93
CA SER A 74 4.12 9.45 -16.35
C SER A 74 5.05 8.45 -15.65
N ILE A 75 4.51 7.26 -15.35
CA ILE A 75 5.25 6.13 -14.75
C ILE A 75 5.08 4.91 -15.64
N ASP A 76 6.18 4.25 -16.01
CA ASP A 76 6.24 3.09 -16.89
C ASP A 76 6.81 1.83 -16.24
N ARG A 77 6.85 1.80 -14.90
CA ARG A 77 7.56 0.75 -14.15
C ARG A 77 6.97 0.45 -12.79
N LEU A 78 7.30 -0.71 -12.27
CA LEU A 78 7.06 -1.10 -10.88
C LEU A 78 8.06 -0.44 -9.94
N GLY A 79 7.68 -0.31 -8.67
CA GLY A 79 8.51 0.20 -7.61
C GLY A 79 7.83 1.28 -6.80
N TYR A 80 8.61 2.17 -6.22
CA TYR A 80 8.09 3.32 -5.48
C TYR A 80 8.63 4.62 -6.05
N ILE A 81 7.77 5.62 -6.02
CA ILE A 81 8.09 7.00 -6.41
C ILE A 81 7.78 7.88 -5.19
N VAL A 82 8.70 8.73 -4.82
CA VAL A 82 8.49 9.74 -3.79
C VAL A 82 8.42 11.10 -4.45
N VAL A 83 7.30 11.76 -4.27
CA VAL A 83 7.15 13.16 -4.69
C VAL A 83 7.27 14.04 -3.46
N ILE A 84 8.17 14.99 -3.53
CA ILE A 84 8.47 15.93 -2.45
C ILE A 84 8.04 17.31 -2.90
N PHE A 85 7.25 17.99 -2.09
CA PHE A 85 6.90 19.39 -2.25
C PHE A 85 7.55 20.19 -1.13
N ARG A 86 8.21 21.30 -1.47
CA ARG A 86 8.81 22.23 -0.52
C ARG A 86 7.89 23.44 -0.38
N GLN A 87 7.40 23.67 0.81
CA GLN A 87 6.55 24.81 1.10
C GLN A 87 7.42 26.03 1.50
N ASN A 88 8.51 25.80 2.22
CA ASN A 88 9.55 26.75 2.58
C ASN A 88 10.84 25.98 2.91
N GLN A 89 11.90 26.66 3.41
CA GLN A 89 13.18 26.00 3.72
C GLN A 89 13.07 24.90 4.77
N ASP A 90 12.09 24.98 5.67
CA ASP A 90 11.95 24.08 6.82
C ASP A 90 10.79 23.08 6.65
N PHE A 91 9.91 23.27 5.67
CA PHE A 91 8.70 22.47 5.54
C PHE A 91 8.64 21.74 4.20
N THR A 92 8.71 20.41 4.26
CA THR A 92 8.51 19.54 3.11
C THR A 92 7.34 18.59 3.33
N LYS A 93 6.46 18.48 2.33
CA LYS A 93 5.43 17.43 2.29
C LYS A 93 5.83 16.37 1.29
N ARG A 94 5.54 15.11 1.62
CA ARG A 94 5.91 13.96 0.81
C ARG A 94 4.71 13.08 0.56
N ILE A 95 4.67 12.52 -0.63
CA ILE A 95 3.76 11.41 -0.94
C ILE A 95 4.56 10.28 -1.59
N VAL A 96 4.31 9.07 -1.13
CA VAL A 96 4.88 7.85 -1.68
C VAL A 96 3.85 7.18 -2.58
N LEU A 97 4.20 6.94 -3.82
CA LEU A 97 3.38 6.16 -4.75
C LEU A 97 3.99 4.76 -4.84
N LEU A 98 3.24 3.76 -4.42
CA LEU A 98 3.60 2.35 -4.50
C LEU A 98 3.01 1.79 -5.80
N ILE A 99 3.87 1.55 -6.78
CA ILE A 99 3.49 1.05 -8.10
C ILE A 99 3.67 -0.46 -8.10
N GLU A 100 2.56 -1.18 -8.01
CA GLU A 100 2.53 -2.61 -7.74
C GLU A 100 1.90 -3.40 -8.91
N LYS A 101 2.27 -4.66 -9.03
CA LYS A 101 1.54 -5.57 -9.92
C LYS A 101 0.09 -5.73 -9.44
N PRO A 102 -0.85 -6.09 -10.35
CA PRO A 102 -2.16 -6.52 -9.93
C PRO A 102 -2.04 -7.62 -8.88
N ASN A 103 -2.73 -7.45 -7.76
CA ASN A 103 -2.78 -8.48 -6.74
C ASN A 103 -3.66 -9.63 -7.25
N LYS A 104 -3.02 -10.65 -7.83
CA LYS A 104 -3.69 -11.88 -8.22
C LYS A 104 -3.50 -12.88 -7.09
N ILE A 105 -4.60 -13.34 -6.52
CA ILE A 105 -4.57 -14.47 -5.60
C ILE A 105 -4.25 -15.69 -6.46
N PRO A 106 -3.16 -16.43 -6.18
CA PRO A 106 -2.85 -17.65 -6.92
C PRO A 106 -3.99 -18.68 -6.78
N GLY A 107 -4.13 -19.60 -7.74
CA GLY A 107 -5.04 -20.74 -7.61
C GLY A 107 -4.71 -21.61 -6.37
N ASN A 108 -5.60 -22.52 -6.00
CA ASN A 108 -5.51 -23.36 -4.80
C ASN A 108 -5.62 -22.58 -3.48
N ILE A 109 -6.63 -21.77 -3.40
CA ILE A 109 -6.96 -20.99 -2.21
C ILE A 109 -7.62 -21.89 -1.16
N VAL A 110 -7.20 -21.76 0.09
CA VAL A 110 -7.88 -22.30 1.27
C VAL A 110 -8.37 -21.11 2.09
N ASP A 111 -9.68 -20.87 2.05
CA ASP A 111 -10.29 -19.82 2.86
C ASP A 111 -10.29 -20.24 4.33
N ILE A 112 -9.76 -19.40 5.20
CA ILE A 112 -9.58 -19.72 6.62
C ILE A 112 -10.91 -19.71 7.37
N ALA A 113 -11.84 -18.84 6.98
CA ALA A 113 -13.15 -18.76 7.61
C ALA A 113 -14.00 -19.99 7.22
N ASP A 114 -14.05 -20.32 5.94
CA ASP A 114 -14.86 -21.45 5.45
C ASP A 114 -14.27 -22.80 5.84
N THR A 115 -12.94 -22.97 5.73
CA THR A 115 -12.30 -24.27 5.93
C THR A 115 -12.06 -24.61 7.40
N TYR A 116 -11.70 -23.60 8.20
CA TYR A 116 -11.34 -23.80 9.62
C TYR A 116 -12.35 -23.18 10.59
N GLY A 117 -13.39 -22.53 10.09
CA GLY A 117 -14.41 -21.88 10.88
C GLY A 117 -13.82 -20.76 11.75
N VAL A 118 -12.84 -20.01 11.23
CA VAL A 118 -12.23 -18.89 11.94
C VAL A 118 -13.20 -17.71 11.93
N ASP A 119 -13.46 -17.18 13.10
CA ASP A 119 -14.28 -15.98 13.27
C ASP A 119 -13.48 -14.73 12.88
N ASN A 120 -13.99 -13.98 11.91
CA ASN A 120 -13.39 -12.75 11.41
C ASN A 120 -14.04 -11.47 11.96
N SER A 121 -14.86 -11.58 13.01
CA SER A 121 -15.49 -10.42 13.66
C SER A 121 -14.58 -9.71 14.69
N GLY A 122 -13.48 -10.34 15.09
CA GLY A 122 -12.57 -9.83 16.12
C GLY A 122 -13.01 -10.11 17.56
N HIS A 123 -14.15 -10.73 17.78
CA HIS A 123 -14.66 -11.00 19.14
C HIS A 123 -14.03 -12.23 19.78
N LYS A 124 -13.73 -13.26 19.00
CA LYS A 124 -13.20 -14.54 19.49
C LYS A 124 -11.69 -14.64 19.29
N ASN A 125 -11.02 -15.27 20.25
CA ASN A 125 -9.63 -15.62 20.09
C ASN A 125 -9.52 -16.88 19.23
N GLU A 126 -9.02 -16.73 18.02
CA GLU A 126 -8.93 -17.79 17.01
C GLU A 126 -7.51 -18.36 16.85
N THR A 127 -6.60 -18.08 17.81
CA THR A 127 -5.18 -18.48 17.72
C THR A 127 -5.00 -19.96 17.37
N LYS A 128 -5.77 -20.86 18.02
CA LYS A 128 -5.61 -22.31 17.80
C LYS A 128 -6.01 -22.73 16.38
N LYS A 129 -7.13 -22.18 15.85
CA LYS A 129 -7.60 -22.51 14.50
C LYS A 129 -6.67 -21.92 13.43
N ILE A 130 -6.24 -20.66 13.64
CA ILE A 130 -5.30 -20.01 12.74
C ILE A 130 -3.96 -20.74 12.73
N GLN A 131 -3.44 -21.13 13.90
CA GLN A 131 -2.18 -21.90 13.98
C GLN A 131 -2.31 -23.25 13.26
N LYS A 132 -3.42 -23.97 13.46
CA LYS A 132 -3.68 -25.23 12.76
C LYS A 132 -3.67 -25.03 11.24
N ALA A 133 -4.36 -24.01 10.74
CA ALA A 133 -4.37 -23.67 9.32
C ALA A 133 -2.97 -23.37 8.77
N LEU A 134 -2.17 -22.58 9.51
CA LEU A 134 -0.78 -22.26 9.16
C LEU A 134 0.10 -23.52 9.09
N ASP A 135 -0.09 -24.44 10.04
CA ASP A 135 0.68 -25.69 10.10
C ASP A 135 0.36 -26.63 8.93
N GLU A 136 -0.91 -26.72 8.55
CA GLU A 136 -1.37 -27.59 7.46
C GLU A 136 -1.08 -27.02 6.07
N ILE A 137 -1.04 -25.70 5.92
CA ILE A 137 -0.78 -25.05 4.63
C ILE A 137 0.72 -25.07 4.28
N SER A 138 1.59 -25.15 5.27
CA SER A 138 3.04 -25.12 5.10
C SER A 138 3.52 -26.26 4.17
N GLY A 139 4.22 -25.91 3.10
CA GLY A 139 4.73 -26.86 2.10
C GLY A 139 3.68 -27.48 1.18
N SER A 140 2.40 -27.14 1.32
CA SER A 140 1.30 -27.70 0.53
C SER A 140 1.19 -27.13 -0.90
N GLY A 141 1.84 -26.01 -1.17
CA GLY A 141 1.68 -25.23 -2.42
C GLY A 141 0.35 -24.49 -2.53
N LYS A 142 -0.48 -24.54 -1.48
CA LYS A 142 -1.75 -23.81 -1.40
C LYS A 142 -1.55 -22.43 -0.77
N VAL A 143 -2.53 -21.55 -0.93
CA VAL A 143 -2.57 -20.22 -0.35
C VAL A 143 -3.61 -20.17 0.75
N LEU A 144 -3.19 -19.84 1.98
CA LEU A 144 -4.13 -19.56 3.07
C LEU A 144 -4.66 -18.13 2.90
N TYR A 145 -5.94 -18.04 2.60
CA TYR A 145 -6.62 -16.77 2.36
C TYR A 145 -7.41 -16.34 3.60
N PHE A 146 -7.16 -15.11 4.00
CA PHE A 146 -7.89 -14.43 5.06
C PHE A 146 -8.85 -13.43 4.40
N PRO A 147 -10.17 -13.70 4.39
CA PRO A 147 -11.16 -12.74 3.91
C PRO A 147 -11.17 -11.46 4.73
N PRO A 148 -11.85 -10.41 4.24
CA PRO A 148 -11.98 -9.16 4.98
C PRO A 148 -12.53 -9.39 6.38
N GLY A 149 -11.95 -8.72 7.39
CA GLY A 149 -12.40 -8.84 8.78
C GLY A 149 -11.32 -8.51 9.79
N THR A 150 -11.68 -8.71 11.06
CA THR A 150 -10.79 -8.55 12.20
C THR A 150 -10.51 -9.91 12.83
N TYR A 151 -9.27 -10.29 12.92
CA TYR A 151 -8.83 -11.57 13.48
C TYR A 151 -8.12 -11.36 14.80
N LYS A 152 -8.75 -11.80 15.89
CA LYS A 152 -8.14 -11.73 17.22
C LYS A 152 -7.28 -12.97 17.48
N THR A 153 -6.00 -12.77 17.65
CA THR A 153 -5.02 -13.84 17.87
C THR A 153 -3.92 -13.41 18.83
N PHE A 154 -3.28 -14.37 19.47
CA PHE A 154 -2.00 -14.19 20.13
C PHE A 154 -0.84 -14.47 19.15
N MET A 155 0.32 -14.78 19.68
CA MET A 155 1.49 -15.13 18.89
C MET A 155 1.23 -16.34 17.99
N LEU A 156 1.55 -16.21 16.70
CA LEU A 156 1.49 -17.27 15.71
C LEU A 156 2.91 -17.63 15.25
N LYS A 157 3.12 -18.92 14.98
CA LYS A 157 4.37 -19.42 14.42
C LYS A 157 4.19 -19.73 12.94
N PHE A 158 4.99 -19.09 12.11
CA PHE A 158 5.02 -19.34 10.68
C PHE A 158 6.12 -20.35 10.35
N LYS A 159 5.81 -21.30 9.48
CA LYS A 159 6.79 -22.23 8.93
C LYS A 159 7.26 -21.78 7.56
N SER A 160 8.42 -22.27 7.15
CA SER A 160 8.92 -22.04 5.78
C SER A 160 7.94 -22.57 4.73
N ASN A 161 7.96 -21.99 3.54
CA ASN A 161 7.08 -22.37 2.43
C ASN A 161 5.57 -22.23 2.73
N SER A 162 5.20 -21.33 3.62
CA SER A 162 3.81 -20.91 3.83
C SER A 162 3.47 -19.74 2.91
N HIS A 163 2.36 -19.84 2.18
CA HIS A 163 1.84 -18.75 1.37
C HIS A 163 0.54 -18.24 1.98
N ILE A 164 0.54 -16.99 2.43
CA ILE A 164 -0.58 -16.36 3.11
C ILE A 164 -1.01 -15.12 2.32
N HIS A 165 -2.31 -14.99 2.12
CA HIS A 165 -2.91 -13.84 1.48
C HIS A 165 -3.95 -13.22 2.41
N LEU A 166 -3.74 -11.96 2.77
CA LEU A 166 -4.71 -11.14 3.49
C LEU A 166 -5.47 -10.29 2.48
N ASP A 167 -6.78 -10.25 2.57
CA ASP A 167 -7.59 -9.35 1.74
C ASP A 167 -7.28 -7.89 2.08
N LYS A 168 -7.55 -7.02 1.12
CA LYS A 168 -7.18 -5.59 1.20
C LYS A 168 -8.07 -4.75 2.10
N ASN A 169 -9.23 -5.24 2.53
CA ASN A 169 -10.23 -4.42 3.22
C ASN A 169 -10.25 -4.67 4.72
#